data_caaa4f8a706f1164d74d341c03947cf0
#
_entry.id   caaa4f8a706f1164d74d341c03947cf0
#
_cell.length_a   1.000
_cell.length_b   1.000
_cell.length_c   1.000
_cell.angle_alpha   90.00
_cell.angle_beta   90.00
_cell.angle_gamma   90.00
#
_symmetry.space_group_name_H-M   'P 1'
#
loop_
_entity.id
_entity.type
_entity.pdbx_description
1 polymer ?
#
loop_
_entity_poly.entity_id
_entity_poly.type
_entity_poly.pdbx_seq_one_letter_code
_entity_poly.pdbx_strand_id
1 'polypeptide(L)'
;MFAGFAAAAFVGAYVLPLTASLPQAEAASLDPVSLYASSIADAQAFIAASESDDDLGRAGMNFTVYVKPKPTPTPTPSSPANGSSSSSSSTGWRPPFVTPDPGSAQAIAYEMVTARGWGDSEFACLVALWKKESGWRVNAYNRSSGAYGIPQALPGRKMASAGSDWETNPATQISWGLGYIKGRYGTPCGAWDHSQRRGWY
;
A
#
# COMPACT_ATOMS: atom_id res chain seq x y z
N MET A 1 -78.31 -39.17 16.80
CA MET A 1 -78.58 -40.27 15.81
C MET A 1 -78.61 -39.63 14.42
N PHE A 2 -78.11 -40.31 13.46
CA PHE A 2 -77.97 -40.02 12.03
C PHE A 2 -76.81 -39.15 11.59
N ALA A 3 -75.88 -39.89 11.07
CA ALA A 3 -74.74 -39.45 10.27
C ALA A 3 -75.16 -39.01 8.88
N GLY A 4 -74.66 -37.94 8.38
CA GLY A 4 -74.76 -37.50 7.00
C GLY A 4 -73.41 -37.43 6.33
N PHE A 5 -73.11 -38.44 5.48
CA PHE A 5 -71.92 -38.43 4.63
C PHE A 5 -72.17 -37.50 3.44
N ALA A 6 -71.37 -36.43 3.32
CA ALA A 6 -71.32 -35.65 2.09
C ALA A 6 -70.05 -36.01 1.32
N ALA A 7 -70.22 -36.69 0.18
CA ALA A 7 -69.11 -36.99 -0.72
C ALA A 7 -68.84 -35.75 -1.59
N ALA A 8 -67.66 -35.19 -1.43
CA ALA A 8 -67.15 -34.14 -2.31
C ALA A 8 -66.31 -34.78 -3.43
N ALA A 9 -66.75 -34.64 -4.63
CA ALA A 9 -66.03 -35.05 -5.85
C ALA A 9 -64.94 -34.05 -6.15
N PHE A 10 -63.72 -34.50 -6.09
CA PHE A 10 -62.54 -33.70 -6.54
C PHE A 10 -62.40 -33.88 -8.07
N VAL A 11 -62.67 -32.81 -8.83
CA VAL A 11 -62.27 -32.70 -10.21
C VAL A 11 -60.79 -32.37 -10.24
N GLY A 12 -59.97 -33.33 -10.61
CA GLY A 12 -58.53 -33.14 -10.80
C GLY A 12 -58.27 -32.38 -12.08
N ALA A 13 -57.85 -31.13 -11.94
CA ALA A 13 -57.24 -30.40 -13.03
C ALA A 13 -55.78 -30.83 -13.16
N TYR A 14 -55.48 -31.58 -14.20
CA TYR A 14 -54.09 -31.89 -14.60
C TYR A 14 -53.43 -30.62 -15.15
N VAL A 15 -52.59 -29.99 -14.34
CA VAL A 15 -51.68 -28.96 -14.81
C VAL A 15 -50.40 -29.67 -15.28
N LEU A 16 -50.24 -29.72 -16.62
CA LEU A 16 -48.98 -30.17 -17.20
C LEU A 16 -47.88 -29.14 -16.89
N PRO A 17 -46.73 -29.54 -16.33
CA PRO A 17 -45.63 -28.62 -16.19
C PRO A 17 -45.02 -28.35 -17.56
N LEU A 18 -45.12 -27.10 -18.03
CA LEU A 18 -44.28 -26.60 -19.10
C LEU A 18 -42.84 -26.53 -18.59
N THR A 19 -42.11 -27.58 -18.88
CA THR A 19 -40.66 -27.54 -18.73
C THR A 19 -40.05 -26.74 -19.89
N ALA A 20 -40.11 -25.42 -19.77
CA ALA A 20 -39.23 -24.57 -20.56
C ALA A 20 -37.82 -24.76 -20.03
N SER A 21 -37.01 -25.54 -20.71
CA SER A 21 -35.58 -25.61 -20.52
C SER A 21 -35.01 -24.25 -20.89
N LEU A 22 -34.74 -23.43 -19.86
CA LEU A 22 -33.90 -22.24 -20.02
C LEU A 22 -32.51 -22.74 -20.47
N PRO A 23 -31.92 -22.12 -21.51
CA PRO A 23 -30.54 -22.42 -21.83
C PRO A 23 -29.70 -22.05 -20.59
N GLN A 24 -29.08 -23.06 -20.01
CA GLN A 24 -28.11 -22.92 -18.96
C GLN A 24 -26.95 -22.14 -19.59
N ALA A 25 -26.85 -20.87 -19.27
CA ALA A 25 -25.64 -20.11 -19.56
C ALA A 25 -24.51 -20.78 -18.76
N GLU A 26 -23.73 -21.56 -19.46
CA GLU A 26 -22.47 -22.08 -18.94
C GLU A 26 -21.62 -20.86 -18.60
N ALA A 27 -21.56 -20.55 -17.32
CA ALA A 27 -20.59 -19.58 -16.82
C ALA A 27 -19.22 -20.22 -17.04
N ALA A 28 -18.64 -19.92 -18.20
CA ALA A 28 -17.24 -20.21 -18.43
C ALA A 28 -16.48 -19.51 -17.30
N SER A 29 -15.95 -20.29 -16.37
CA SER A 29 -15.02 -19.82 -15.37
C SER A 29 -13.79 -19.32 -16.14
N LEU A 30 -13.75 -18.01 -16.39
CA LEU A 30 -12.59 -17.37 -16.99
C LEU A 30 -11.48 -17.45 -15.96
N ASP A 31 -10.56 -18.38 -16.18
CA ASP A 31 -9.35 -18.53 -15.41
C ASP A 31 -8.58 -17.19 -15.52
N PRO A 32 -8.18 -16.56 -14.39
CA PRO A 32 -7.47 -15.27 -14.43
C PRO A 32 -6.19 -15.31 -15.29
N VAL A 33 -5.60 -16.50 -15.47
CA VAL A 33 -4.49 -16.72 -16.38
C VAL A 33 -4.90 -16.56 -17.85
N SER A 34 -6.14 -16.94 -18.23
CA SER A 34 -6.63 -16.81 -19.61
C SER A 34 -6.93 -15.36 -19.97
N LEU A 35 -7.41 -14.54 -19.02
CA LEU A 35 -7.63 -13.10 -19.22
C LEU A 35 -6.31 -12.35 -19.42
N TYR A 36 -5.29 -12.71 -18.67
CA TYR A 36 -3.96 -12.12 -18.83
C TYR A 36 -3.32 -12.51 -20.16
N ALA A 37 -3.42 -13.78 -20.57
CA ALA A 37 -2.93 -14.27 -21.85
C ALA A 37 -3.64 -13.60 -23.04
N SER A 38 -4.95 -13.37 -22.96
CA SER A 38 -5.69 -12.68 -24.03
C SER A 38 -5.29 -11.22 -24.16
N SER A 39 -5.06 -10.52 -23.03
CA SER A 39 -4.63 -9.12 -23.07
C SER A 39 -3.20 -8.94 -23.66
N ILE A 40 -2.31 -9.90 -23.43
CA ILE A 40 -0.98 -9.92 -24.07
C ILE A 40 -1.10 -10.21 -25.56
N ALA A 41 -1.97 -11.15 -25.97
CA ALA A 41 -2.18 -11.49 -27.37
C ALA A 41 -2.76 -10.29 -28.14
N ASP A 42 -3.72 -9.57 -27.57
CA ASP A 42 -4.29 -8.36 -28.16
C ASP A 42 -3.25 -7.22 -28.28
N ALA A 43 -2.40 -7.06 -27.27
CA ALA A 43 -1.30 -6.07 -27.32
C ALA A 43 -0.28 -6.41 -28.42
N GLN A 44 0.06 -7.69 -28.59
CA GLN A 44 0.98 -8.15 -29.62
C GLN A 44 0.36 -8.03 -31.03
N ALA A 45 -0.93 -8.31 -31.17
CA ALA A 45 -1.64 -8.13 -32.44
C ALA A 45 -1.69 -6.67 -32.85
N PHE A 46 -1.87 -5.73 -31.90
CA PHE A 46 -1.82 -4.29 -32.17
C PHE A 46 -0.44 -3.84 -32.64
N ILE A 47 0.64 -4.33 -32.03
CA ILE A 47 2.01 -4.01 -32.44
C ILE A 47 2.29 -4.58 -33.86
N ALA A 48 1.88 -5.82 -34.13
CA ALA A 48 2.07 -6.44 -35.44
C ALA A 48 1.27 -5.73 -36.56
N ALA A 49 0.07 -5.25 -36.25
CA ALA A 49 -0.76 -4.48 -37.19
C ALA A 49 -0.16 -3.08 -37.46
N SER A 50 0.55 -2.49 -36.49
CA SER A 50 1.21 -1.21 -36.67
C SER A 50 2.52 -1.29 -37.47
N GLU A 51 3.10 -2.49 -37.61
CA GLU A 51 4.31 -2.70 -38.45
C GLU A 51 4.01 -2.95 -39.92
N SER A 52 2.73 -3.16 -40.30
CA SER A 52 2.35 -3.50 -41.67
C SER A 52 1.93 -2.31 -42.55
N ASP A 53 1.84 -1.10 -42.02
CA ASP A 53 1.50 0.08 -42.80
C ASP A 53 2.57 1.17 -42.69
N ASP A 54 3.32 1.29 -43.80
CA ASP A 54 3.94 2.45 -44.40
C ASP A 54 5.17 3.07 -43.73
N ASP A 55 6.17 3.03 -44.52
CA ASP A 55 6.90 4.14 -45.13
C ASP A 55 6.38 5.55 -44.76
N LEU A 56 6.14 5.79 -43.51
CA LEU A 56 6.23 7.10 -42.95
C LEU A 56 7.70 7.48 -42.93
N GLY A 57 8.11 8.15 -44.02
CA GLY A 57 9.44 8.60 -44.25
C GLY A 57 10.12 9.04 -42.97
N ARG A 58 11.06 8.24 -42.51
CA ARG A 58 12.01 8.58 -41.46
C ARG A 58 12.97 9.68 -41.92
N ALA A 59 12.40 10.71 -42.56
CA ALA A 59 13.11 11.91 -42.90
C ALA A 59 13.20 12.81 -41.67
N GLY A 60 14.30 12.67 -40.95
CA GLY A 60 14.81 13.80 -40.19
C GLY A 60 14.41 13.96 -38.74
N MET A 61 13.99 12.91 -38.00
CA MET A 61 13.96 13.01 -36.53
C MET A 61 15.31 12.61 -35.93
N ASN A 62 16.23 13.58 -35.92
CA ASN A 62 17.44 13.48 -35.09
C ASN A 62 17.03 13.62 -33.63
N PHE A 63 16.78 12.48 -32.95
CA PHE A 63 16.69 12.48 -31.50
C PHE A 63 18.10 12.65 -30.93
N THR A 64 18.39 13.86 -30.51
CA THR A 64 19.57 14.11 -29.69
C THR A 64 19.22 13.60 -28.30
N VAL A 65 19.73 12.42 -27.95
CA VAL A 65 19.63 11.91 -26.57
C VAL A 65 20.43 12.86 -25.69
N TYR A 66 19.74 13.73 -24.96
CA TYR A 66 20.36 14.53 -23.92
C TYR A 66 20.69 13.61 -22.75
N VAL A 67 21.90 13.08 -22.74
CA VAL A 67 22.46 12.40 -21.59
C VAL A 67 22.74 13.46 -20.55
N LYS A 68 21.87 13.59 -19.55
CA LYS A 68 22.12 14.44 -18.39
C LYS A 68 23.45 14.04 -17.77
N PRO A 69 24.48 14.88 -17.76
CA PRO A 69 25.74 14.52 -17.14
C PRO A 69 25.51 14.25 -15.66
N LYS A 70 26.08 13.12 -15.18
CA LYS A 70 26.12 12.79 -13.76
C LYS A 70 26.70 13.99 -13.03
N PRO A 71 26.02 14.53 -12.00
CA PRO A 71 26.56 15.68 -11.28
C PRO A 71 27.88 15.32 -10.66
N THR A 72 28.92 16.01 -11.07
CA THR A 72 30.23 16.02 -10.39
C THR A 72 30.00 16.62 -9.01
N PRO A 73 30.51 16.05 -7.93
CA PRO A 73 30.34 16.63 -6.61
C PRO A 73 31.03 18.00 -6.57
N THR A 74 30.22 19.04 -6.55
CA THR A 74 30.67 20.42 -6.31
C THR A 74 31.09 20.53 -4.83
N PRO A 75 32.25 21.11 -4.52
CA PRO A 75 32.65 21.32 -3.14
C PRO A 75 31.65 22.25 -2.45
N THR A 76 31.23 21.83 -1.28
CA THR A 76 30.31 22.51 -0.37
C THR A 76 30.77 23.94 -0.06
N PRO A 77 29.94 24.98 -0.34
CA PRO A 77 30.14 26.26 0.32
C PRO A 77 29.59 26.19 1.73
N SER A 78 30.41 26.56 2.66
CA SER A 78 30.12 26.72 4.07
C SER A 78 28.90 27.63 4.28
N SER A 79 27.97 27.17 5.06
CA SER A 79 26.73 27.84 5.49
C SER A 79 27.03 29.11 6.29
N PRO A 80 26.20 30.14 6.19
CA PRO A 80 25.99 31.04 7.32
C PRO A 80 24.74 30.60 8.08
N ALA A 81 24.94 30.34 9.35
CA ALA A 81 23.87 30.21 10.33
C ALA A 81 23.08 31.52 10.43
N ASN A 82 21.76 31.48 10.29
CA ASN A 82 20.90 32.20 11.22
C ASN A 82 19.43 31.83 11.02
N GLY A 83 18.75 31.47 12.10
CA GLY A 83 17.34 31.18 12.12
C GLY A 83 16.96 30.49 13.43
N SER A 84 17.05 31.24 14.52
CA SER A 84 16.51 30.84 15.83
C SER A 84 15.05 30.50 15.74
N SER A 85 14.70 29.30 16.13
CA SER A 85 13.41 29.02 16.75
C SER A 85 13.60 27.98 17.84
N SER A 86 13.26 28.41 19.00
CA SER A 86 13.32 27.88 20.35
C SER A 86 13.10 26.35 20.44
N SER A 87 14.08 25.70 20.74
CA SER A 87 14.55 24.73 21.71
C SER A 87 13.53 24.22 22.73
N SER A 88 13.23 22.95 22.61
CA SER A 88 13.21 22.08 23.77
C SER A 88 14.46 21.21 23.69
N SER A 89 15.36 21.43 24.63
CA SER A 89 16.65 20.77 24.74
C SER A 89 16.49 19.30 25.09
N SER A 90 16.35 18.46 24.07
CA SER A 90 16.70 17.05 24.18
C SER A 90 18.10 16.89 23.57
N THR A 91 19.09 16.61 24.43
CA THR A 91 20.50 16.39 24.07
C THR A 91 20.72 15.07 23.30
N GLY A 92 19.70 14.60 22.54
CA GLY A 92 19.77 13.40 21.73
C GLY A 92 20.20 13.73 20.29
N TRP A 93 21.04 12.87 19.71
CA TRP A 93 21.33 12.93 18.28
C TRP A 93 20.06 12.86 17.44
N ARG A 94 19.93 13.79 16.48
CA ARG A 94 18.81 13.83 15.53
C ARG A 94 19.30 13.35 14.16
N PRO A 95 18.60 12.40 13.53
CA PRO A 95 18.92 11.97 12.18
C PRO A 95 18.65 13.10 11.17
N PRO A 96 19.49 13.23 10.12
CA PRO A 96 19.24 14.17 9.04
C PRO A 96 18.03 13.72 8.20
N PHE A 97 17.30 14.69 7.66
CA PHE A 97 16.25 14.42 6.67
C PHE A 97 16.89 13.94 5.35
N VAL A 98 16.29 12.90 4.76
CA VAL A 98 16.61 12.40 3.43
C VAL A 98 15.29 12.22 2.68
N THR A 99 15.22 12.76 1.46
CA THR A 99 14.04 12.61 0.60
C THR A 99 13.82 11.12 0.29
N PRO A 100 12.62 10.58 0.55
CA PRO A 100 12.34 9.17 0.29
C PRO A 100 12.23 8.85 -1.19
N ASP A 101 12.58 7.63 -1.58
CA ASP A 101 12.41 7.13 -2.94
C ASP A 101 10.91 7.03 -3.29
N PRO A 102 10.47 7.49 -4.47
CA PRO A 102 9.09 7.36 -4.92
C PRO A 102 8.58 5.91 -4.88
N GLY A 103 7.35 5.70 -4.43
CA GLY A 103 6.72 4.38 -4.34
C GLY A 103 7.21 3.50 -3.20
N SER A 104 8.17 3.94 -2.39
CA SER A 104 8.62 3.21 -1.22
C SER A 104 7.66 3.33 -0.04
N ALA A 105 7.77 2.43 0.95
CA ALA A 105 7.04 2.58 2.21
C ALA A 105 7.39 3.90 2.93
N GLN A 106 8.60 4.40 2.75
CA GLN A 106 9.02 5.70 3.30
C GLN A 106 8.31 6.86 2.60
N ALA A 107 8.06 6.79 1.28
CA ALA A 107 7.29 7.82 0.57
C ALA A 107 5.85 7.88 1.10
N ILE A 108 5.20 6.73 1.26
CA ILE A 108 3.85 6.64 1.88
C ILE A 108 3.86 7.26 3.29
N ALA A 109 4.88 6.95 4.07
CA ALA A 109 5.01 7.49 5.43
C ALA A 109 5.22 9.01 5.43
N TYR A 110 6.01 9.53 4.49
CA TYR A 110 6.25 10.97 4.37
C TYR A 110 4.97 11.75 4.12
N GLU A 111 4.14 11.28 3.19
CA GLU A 111 2.82 11.86 2.93
C GLU A 111 1.94 11.84 4.19
N MET A 112 1.91 10.70 4.90
CA MET A 112 1.11 10.57 6.11
C MET A 112 1.61 11.42 7.29
N VAL A 113 2.92 11.61 7.39
CA VAL A 113 3.58 12.48 8.40
C VAL A 113 3.21 13.94 8.12
N THR A 114 3.38 14.37 6.87
CA THR A 114 3.05 15.73 6.44
C THR A 114 1.56 16.05 6.62
N ALA A 115 0.68 15.11 6.27
CA ALA A 115 -0.76 15.24 6.48
C ALA A 115 -1.17 15.39 7.97
N ARG A 116 -0.30 14.98 8.89
CA ARG A 116 -0.50 15.16 10.34
C ARG A 116 0.10 16.47 10.88
N GLY A 117 0.67 17.30 10.00
CA GLY A 117 1.32 18.55 10.37
C GLY A 117 2.74 18.35 10.96
N TRP A 118 3.34 17.18 10.78
CA TRP A 118 4.71 16.93 11.18
C TRP A 118 5.66 17.24 10.04
N GLY A 119 6.76 17.95 10.34
CA GLY A 119 7.74 18.36 9.34
C GLY A 119 8.84 17.31 9.10
N ASP A 120 9.80 17.70 8.26
CA ASP A 120 10.91 16.85 7.80
C ASP A 120 11.76 16.26 8.94
N SER A 121 11.95 17.00 10.03
CA SER A 121 12.68 16.54 11.21
C SER A 121 11.95 15.37 11.90
N GLU A 122 10.63 15.41 11.97
CA GLU A 122 9.82 14.32 12.53
C GLU A 122 9.85 13.09 11.63
N PHE A 123 9.79 13.30 10.31
CA PHE A 123 9.97 12.21 9.37
C PHE A 123 11.34 11.56 9.46
N ALA A 124 12.42 12.35 9.59
CA ALA A 124 13.78 11.83 9.75
C ALA A 124 13.90 10.95 11.01
N CYS A 125 13.29 11.37 12.12
CA CYS A 125 13.21 10.56 13.33
C CYS A 125 12.45 9.25 13.11
N LEU A 126 11.32 9.29 12.37
CA LEU A 126 10.54 8.10 12.02
C LEU A 126 11.36 7.12 11.18
N VAL A 127 12.08 7.64 10.18
CA VAL A 127 12.94 6.82 9.32
C VAL A 127 13.99 6.08 10.15
N ALA A 128 14.67 6.77 11.05
CA ALA A 128 15.66 6.17 11.93
C ALA A 128 15.05 5.13 12.88
N LEU A 129 13.89 5.44 13.45
CA LEU A 129 13.18 4.56 14.37
C LEU A 129 12.80 3.24 13.67
N TRP A 130 12.07 3.30 12.57
CA TRP A 130 11.61 2.10 11.89
C TRP A 130 12.69 1.37 11.08
N LYS A 131 13.79 2.04 10.75
CA LYS A 131 14.98 1.37 10.26
C LYS A 131 15.57 0.45 11.35
N LYS A 132 15.62 0.89 12.60
CA LYS A 132 16.06 0.10 13.75
C LYS A 132 15.11 -1.07 14.03
N GLU A 133 13.78 -0.86 13.91
CA GLU A 133 12.76 -1.87 14.25
C GLU A 133 12.69 -3.01 13.22
N SER A 134 12.55 -2.66 11.96
CA SER A 134 12.25 -3.64 10.90
C SER A 134 13.10 -3.49 9.64
N GLY A 135 13.88 -2.40 9.53
CA GLY A 135 14.46 -1.99 8.26
C GLY A 135 13.40 -1.63 7.22
N TRP A 136 12.24 -1.13 7.64
CA TRP A 136 11.09 -0.77 6.80
C TRP A 136 10.44 -1.95 6.07
N ARG A 137 10.65 -3.18 6.54
CA ARG A 137 10.10 -4.38 5.92
C ARG A 137 8.68 -4.65 6.41
N VAL A 138 7.74 -4.74 5.47
CA VAL A 138 6.32 -5.04 5.73
C VAL A 138 6.13 -6.39 6.41
N ASN A 139 6.92 -7.38 6.02
CA ASN A 139 6.86 -8.76 6.53
C ASN A 139 7.92 -9.07 7.60
N ALA A 140 8.48 -8.05 8.24
CA ALA A 140 9.42 -8.25 9.33
C ALA A 140 8.73 -8.97 10.49
N TYR A 141 9.31 -10.10 10.93
CA TYR A 141 8.77 -10.89 12.04
C TYR A 141 9.86 -11.23 13.03
N ASN A 142 9.67 -10.85 14.27
CA ASN A 142 10.56 -11.21 15.35
C ASN A 142 10.06 -12.51 16.01
N ARG A 143 10.77 -13.61 15.77
CA ARG A 143 10.38 -14.95 16.25
C ARG A 143 10.35 -15.08 17.77
N SER A 144 11.15 -14.29 18.49
CA SER A 144 11.23 -14.37 19.94
C SER A 144 10.09 -13.62 20.63
N SER A 145 9.69 -12.46 20.11
CA SER A 145 8.64 -11.63 20.71
C SER A 145 7.28 -11.76 20.03
N GLY A 146 7.25 -12.14 18.73
CA GLY A 146 6.05 -12.10 17.91
C GLY A 146 5.72 -10.71 17.35
N ALA A 147 6.64 -9.75 17.46
CA ALA A 147 6.47 -8.43 16.86
C ALA A 147 6.49 -8.51 15.33
N TYR A 148 5.63 -7.69 14.67
CA TYR A 148 5.39 -7.79 13.24
C TYR A 148 5.38 -6.45 12.53
N GLY A 149 5.85 -6.48 11.27
CA GLY A 149 5.72 -5.41 10.28
C GLY A 149 6.65 -4.24 10.50
N ILE A 150 6.44 -3.17 9.74
CA ILE A 150 7.24 -1.94 9.77
C ILE A 150 7.39 -1.39 11.19
N PRO A 151 6.30 -1.20 11.97
CA PRO A 151 6.37 -0.63 13.32
C PRO A 151 6.70 -1.66 14.41
N GLN A 152 6.90 -2.94 14.07
CA GLN A 152 7.10 -4.03 15.04
C GLN A 152 6.00 -4.08 16.12
N ALA A 153 4.74 -4.04 15.65
CA ALA A 153 3.58 -4.11 16.55
C ALA A 153 3.53 -5.42 17.33
N LEU A 154 3.24 -5.37 18.63
CA LEU A 154 3.17 -6.54 19.51
C LEU A 154 1.85 -6.58 20.28
N PRO A 155 0.97 -7.56 20.05
CA PRO A 155 0.98 -8.48 18.92
C PRO A 155 0.66 -7.77 17.60
N GLY A 156 1.15 -8.30 16.46
CA GLY A 156 0.97 -7.72 15.13
C GLY A 156 -0.48 -7.46 14.75
N ARG A 157 -1.42 -8.33 15.18
CA ARG A 157 -2.87 -8.19 14.93
C ARG A 157 -3.49 -6.88 15.44
N LYS A 158 -2.82 -6.13 16.30
CA LYS A 158 -3.28 -4.79 16.71
C LYS A 158 -3.44 -3.86 15.52
N MET A 159 -2.64 -4.05 14.47
CA MET A 159 -2.70 -3.26 13.25
C MET A 159 -3.99 -3.48 12.45
N ALA A 160 -4.76 -4.54 12.73
CA ALA A 160 -6.08 -4.78 12.13
C ALA A 160 -7.09 -3.66 12.44
N SER A 161 -6.85 -2.87 13.49
CA SER A 161 -7.66 -1.67 13.78
C SER A 161 -7.50 -0.55 12.74
N ALA A 162 -6.44 -0.58 11.93
CA ALA A 162 -6.21 0.38 10.85
C ALA A 162 -6.65 -0.15 9.47
N GLY A 163 -6.79 -1.47 9.31
CA GLY A 163 -7.24 -2.12 8.09
C GLY A 163 -7.07 -3.63 8.14
N SER A 164 -7.96 -4.37 7.46
CA SER A 164 -7.93 -5.83 7.43
C SER A 164 -6.73 -6.41 6.69
N ASP A 165 -6.10 -5.62 5.83
CA ASP A 165 -4.94 -5.94 5.01
C ASP A 165 -3.58 -5.68 5.70
N TRP A 166 -3.59 -5.50 7.00
CA TRP A 166 -2.43 -5.11 7.81
C TRP A 166 -1.20 -6.02 7.66
N GLU A 167 -1.37 -7.28 7.27
CA GLU A 167 -0.24 -8.20 7.12
C GLU A 167 0.66 -7.85 5.93
N THR A 168 0.09 -7.29 4.87
CA THR A 168 0.79 -7.09 3.59
C THR A 168 0.80 -5.63 3.11
N ASN A 169 -0.08 -4.79 3.63
CA ASN A 169 -0.20 -3.40 3.18
C ASN A 169 0.66 -2.46 4.03
N PRO A 170 1.72 -1.84 3.45
CA PRO A 170 2.55 -0.89 4.17
C PRO A 170 1.78 0.33 4.65
N ALA A 171 0.80 0.82 3.89
CA ALA A 171 0.02 2.00 4.28
C ALA A 171 -0.79 1.75 5.56
N THR A 172 -1.38 0.57 5.70
CA THR A 172 -2.12 0.16 6.90
C THR A 172 -1.19 0.07 8.11
N GLN A 173 -0.02 -0.54 7.96
CA GLN A 173 0.97 -0.66 9.03
C GLN A 173 1.50 0.70 9.47
N ILE A 174 1.82 1.58 8.51
CA ILE A 174 2.30 2.94 8.75
C ILE A 174 1.23 3.77 9.46
N SER A 175 -0.02 3.73 8.98
CA SER A 175 -1.14 4.45 9.59
C SER A 175 -1.34 4.08 11.05
N TRP A 176 -1.32 2.77 11.36
CA TRP A 176 -1.41 2.25 12.73
C TRP A 176 -0.22 2.73 13.58
N GLY A 177 1.00 2.57 13.06
CA GLY A 177 2.23 2.94 13.77
C GLY A 177 2.30 4.43 14.11
N LEU A 178 1.90 5.30 13.16
CA LEU A 178 1.82 6.74 13.41
C LEU A 178 0.74 7.09 14.44
N GLY A 179 -0.38 6.38 14.45
CA GLY A 179 -1.41 6.51 15.49
C GLY A 179 -0.87 6.13 16.88
N TYR A 180 -0.15 5.01 16.96
CA TYR A 180 0.50 4.57 18.20
C TYR A 180 1.53 5.59 18.69
N ILE A 181 2.41 6.08 17.80
CA ILE A 181 3.39 7.11 18.13
C ILE A 181 2.72 8.38 18.66
N LYS A 182 1.69 8.86 17.97
CA LYS A 182 0.94 10.05 18.40
C LYS A 182 0.34 9.88 19.79
N GLY A 183 -0.29 8.73 20.06
CA GLY A 183 -0.95 8.48 21.33
C GLY A 183 0.00 8.31 22.52
N ARG A 184 1.19 7.74 22.27
CA ARG A 184 2.11 7.38 23.37
C ARG A 184 3.28 8.35 23.55
N TYR A 185 3.76 8.95 22.47
CA TYR A 185 4.98 9.77 22.47
C TYR A 185 4.75 11.19 21.94
N GLY A 186 3.57 11.49 21.44
CA GLY A 186 3.21 12.75 20.84
C GLY A 186 3.72 12.93 19.42
N THR A 187 5.00 12.65 19.18
CA THR A 187 5.65 12.83 17.88
C THR A 187 6.64 11.69 17.55
N PRO A 188 7.00 11.51 16.28
CA PRO A 188 8.06 10.58 15.87
C PRO A 188 9.40 10.82 16.57
N CYS A 189 9.82 12.07 16.73
CA CYS A 189 11.05 12.38 17.46
C CYS A 189 10.94 12.05 18.96
N GLY A 190 9.76 12.21 19.56
CA GLY A 190 9.51 11.75 20.92
C GLY A 190 9.66 10.24 21.08
N ALA A 191 9.16 9.46 20.11
CA ALA A 191 9.32 8.01 20.06
C ALA A 191 10.80 7.61 19.84
N TRP A 192 11.50 8.31 18.93
CA TRP A 192 12.92 8.10 18.69
C TRP A 192 13.76 8.34 19.96
N ASP A 193 13.55 9.45 20.66
CA ASP A 193 14.23 9.76 21.90
C ASP A 193 13.99 8.71 22.98
N HIS A 194 12.75 8.20 23.09
CA HIS A 194 12.44 7.11 24.00
C HIS A 194 13.21 5.84 23.63
N SER A 195 13.20 5.48 22.33
CA SER A 195 13.92 4.31 21.83
C SER A 195 15.43 4.41 22.03
N GLN A 196 16.01 5.61 21.92
CA GLN A 196 17.44 5.82 22.20
C GLN A 196 17.76 5.60 23.69
N ARG A 197 16.90 6.06 24.58
CA ARG A 197 17.13 5.94 26.03
C ARG A 197 16.80 4.57 26.61
N ARG A 198 15.79 3.90 26.07
CA ARG A 198 15.23 2.68 26.66
C ARG A 198 15.46 1.42 25.84
N GLY A 199 15.88 1.56 24.58
CA GLY A 199 16.10 0.46 23.66
C GLY A 199 14.82 -0.01 22.91
N TRP A 200 13.64 0.50 23.29
CA TRP A 200 12.32 0.17 22.71
C TRP A 200 11.43 1.42 22.65
N TYR A 201 10.30 1.31 21.94
CA TYR A 201 9.25 2.34 21.87
C TYR A 201 7.85 1.75 21.84
#